data_5172e5f199812aa9205b66cedf4a8532
#
_entry.id   5172e5f199812aa9205b66cedf4a8532
#
_cell.length_a   1.000
_cell.length_b   1.000
_cell.length_c   1.000
_cell.angle_alpha   90.00
_cell.angle_beta   90.00
_cell.angle_gamma   90.00
#
_symmetry.space_group_name_H-M   'P 1'
#
loop_
_entity.id
_entity.type
_entity.pdbx_description
1 polymer ?
#
loop_
_entity_poly.entity_id
_entity_poly.type
_entity_poly.pdbx_seq_one_letter_code
_entity_poly.pdbx_strand_id
1 'polypeptide(L)'
;YLSRIFSIHIHQSFSEQLLQLWEGNYYQQRECTYYAIDGTMIHVLEQFNIFPHNIDDWGVIQVALTDITERKFLENHLQYLGKHDILTKLYNRTFYTEEIHRIEKNSIYPVSCIYLDMNGLKSMNDTYGHDIGDQILKRFGDILSLAIINTTYSVSRIGGDEFVILMPSADDSDVQKMLIHLETLVYLDNQKNLNFPISVAMGYSTTQNDESIEDLLKRADQTMYVNKNKYYASNSNRRH
;
A
#
# COMPACT_ATOMS: atom_id res chain seq x y z
N TYR A 1 2.62 36.07 -4.43
CA TYR A 1 2.30 34.73 -3.92
C TYR A 1 1.02 34.71 -3.07
N LEU A 2 0.84 35.69 -2.16
CA LEU A 2 -0.33 35.78 -1.26
C LEU A 2 -1.66 36.03 -1.98
N SER A 3 -1.66 36.57 -3.19
CA SER A 3 -2.88 36.83 -3.97
C SER A 3 -3.60 35.56 -4.49
N ARG A 4 -3.02 34.39 -4.30
CA ARG A 4 -3.58 33.09 -4.70
C ARG A 4 -4.30 32.34 -3.58
N ILE A 5 -4.19 32.81 -2.33
CA ILE A 5 -4.70 32.10 -1.16
C ILE A 5 -5.90 32.85 -0.61
N PHE A 6 -7.11 32.59 -1.09
CA PHE A 6 -8.33 32.93 -0.39
C PHE A 6 -9.43 31.92 -0.71
N SER A 7 -9.77 31.09 0.25
CA SER A 7 -11.01 30.33 0.25
C SER A 7 -11.75 30.47 1.59
N ILE A 8 -13.02 30.31 1.51
CA ILE A 8 -14.10 30.68 2.50
C ILE A 8 -14.03 29.90 3.83
N HIS A 9 -13.14 28.91 3.99
CA HIS A 9 -13.06 28.08 5.21
C HIS A 9 -12.25 28.67 6.37
N ILE A 10 -11.82 29.92 6.27
CA ILE A 10 -11.00 30.60 7.28
C ILE A 10 -11.76 30.87 8.59
N HIS A 11 -13.10 31.04 8.55
CA HIS A 11 -13.83 31.64 9.65
C HIS A 11 -13.93 30.81 10.94
N GLN A 12 -14.16 29.50 10.86
CA GLN A 12 -14.38 28.69 12.06
C GLN A 12 -13.08 28.41 12.82
N SER A 13 -12.04 28.12 12.10
CA SER A 13 -10.72 27.78 12.60
C SER A 13 -9.95 29.02 13.14
N PHE A 14 -10.21 30.19 12.61
CA PHE A 14 -9.58 31.43 13.07
C PHE A 14 -10.11 31.90 14.41
N SER A 15 -11.41 31.76 14.68
CA SER A 15 -12.03 32.12 15.97
C SER A 15 -11.55 31.21 17.12
N GLU A 16 -11.36 29.92 16.88
CA GLU A 16 -10.81 29.00 17.88
C GLU A 16 -9.36 29.36 18.24
N GLN A 17 -8.58 29.80 17.26
CA GLN A 17 -7.21 30.25 17.51
C GLN A 17 -7.14 31.56 18.27
N LEU A 18 -8.02 32.50 17.94
CA LEU A 18 -8.11 33.75 18.70
C LEU A 18 -8.47 33.50 20.18
N LEU A 19 -9.32 32.50 20.46
CA LEU A 19 -9.63 32.11 21.84
C LEU A 19 -8.39 31.53 22.57
N GLN A 20 -7.65 30.63 21.94
CA GLN A 20 -6.43 30.07 22.53
C GLN A 20 -5.34 31.12 22.74
N LEU A 21 -5.22 32.08 21.82
CA LEU A 21 -4.34 33.23 21.95
C LEU A 21 -4.75 34.12 23.10
N TRP A 22 -6.08 34.29 23.31
CA TRP A 22 -6.64 35.02 24.46
C TRP A 22 -6.32 34.35 25.80
N GLU A 23 -6.24 33.01 25.83
CA GLU A 23 -5.89 32.20 27.00
C GLU A 23 -4.39 32.24 27.36
N GLY A 24 -3.58 33.02 26.64
CA GLY A 24 -2.15 33.24 26.94
C GLY A 24 -1.19 32.40 26.11
N ASN A 25 -1.66 31.70 25.10
CA ASN A 25 -0.80 30.98 24.15
C ASN A 25 -0.33 31.93 23.03
N TYR A 26 0.67 32.76 23.31
CA TYR A 26 1.15 33.80 22.39
C TYR A 26 1.84 33.31 21.12
N TYR A 27 2.14 32.02 21.00
CA TYR A 27 2.67 31.39 19.79
C TYR A 27 1.89 30.13 19.45
N GLN A 28 1.44 30.05 18.21
CA GLN A 28 0.78 28.86 17.69
C GLN A 28 1.24 28.56 16.28
N GLN A 29 1.29 27.28 15.95
CA GLN A 29 1.49 26.84 14.57
C GLN A 29 0.57 25.67 14.25
N ARG A 30 0.13 25.62 12.99
CA ARG A 30 -0.66 24.51 12.47
C ARG A 30 -0.42 24.31 10.97
N GLU A 31 -0.65 23.11 10.51
CA GLU A 31 -0.69 22.78 9.09
C GLU A 31 -2.14 22.80 8.62
N CYS A 32 -2.41 23.53 7.54
CA CYS A 32 -3.75 23.69 6.96
C CYS A 32 -3.70 23.39 5.47
N THR A 33 -4.87 23.06 4.91
CA THR A 33 -5.02 22.90 3.47
C THR A 33 -5.92 24.02 2.95
N TYR A 34 -5.40 24.76 1.98
CA TYR A 34 -6.14 25.79 1.26
C TYR A 34 -6.35 25.40 -0.20
N TYR A 35 -7.37 26.00 -0.79
CA TYR A 35 -7.59 25.90 -2.23
C TYR A 35 -7.36 27.25 -2.87
N ALA A 36 -6.52 27.31 -3.88
CA ALA A 36 -6.32 28.50 -4.70
C ALA A 36 -7.59 28.79 -5.53
N ILE A 37 -7.67 29.98 -6.10
CA ILE A 37 -8.82 30.40 -6.93
C ILE A 37 -9.04 29.46 -8.13
N ASP A 38 -7.98 28.87 -8.65
CA ASP A 38 -8.01 27.91 -9.76
C ASP A 38 -8.35 26.46 -9.31
N GLY A 39 -8.66 26.26 -8.03
CA GLY A 39 -8.95 24.95 -7.43
C GLY A 39 -7.70 24.15 -7.03
N THR A 40 -6.50 24.67 -7.22
CA THR A 40 -5.25 23.99 -6.81
C THR A 40 -5.19 23.89 -5.28
N MET A 41 -4.91 22.70 -4.77
CA MET A 41 -4.72 22.43 -3.34
C MET A 41 -3.32 22.86 -2.90
N ILE A 42 -3.23 23.65 -1.85
CA ILE A 42 -1.99 24.16 -1.26
C ILE A 42 -1.96 23.82 0.22
N HIS A 43 -0.89 23.18 0.68
CA HIS A 43 -0.63 22.94 2.09
C HIS A 43 0.18 24.10 2.66
N VAL A 44 -0.30 24.68 3.76
CA VAL A 44 0.30 25.87 4.38
C VAL A 44 0.58 25.61 5.85
N LEU A 45 1.76 25.96 6.30
CA LEU A 45 2.09 26.09 7.71
C LEU A 45 1.74 27.52 8.13
N GLU A 46 0.75 27.67 8.98
CA GLU A 46 0.39 28.93 9.61
C GLU A 46 1.09 29.07 10.95
N GLN A 47 1.70 30.21 11.18
CA GLN A 47 2.32 30.57 12.45
C GLN A 47 1.75 31.91 12.91
N PHE A 48 1.25 31.93 14.14
CA PHE A 48 0.69 33.10 14.78
C PHE A 48 1.56 33.49 15.95
N ASN A 49 1.97 34.75 15.99
CA ASN A 49 2.65 35.37 17.11
C ASN A 49 1.83 36.59 17.58
N ILE A 50 1.61 36.69 18.90
CA ILE A 50 1.08 37.90 19.49
C ILE A 50 2.18 38.62 20.25
N PHE A 51 2.30 39.92 19.99
CA PHE A 51 3.13 40.84 20.74
C PHE A 51 2.24 41.72 21.57
N PRO A 52 1.98 41.42 22.88
CA PRO A 52 1.13 42.24 23.74
C PRO A 52 1.75 43.61 23.93
N HIS A 53 0.94 44.68 23.78
CA HIS A 53 1.40 46.05 24.04
C HIS A 53 1.26 46.37 25.51
N ASN A 54 0.20 45.87 26.18
CA ASN A 54 -0.05 45.91 27.65
C ASN A 54 -0.82 44.64 28.04
N ILE A 55 -0.96 44.38 29.34
CA ILE A 55 -1.59 43.17 29.90
C ILE A 55 -3.05 42.95 29.41
N ASP A 56 -3.74 44.04 29.03
CA ASP A 56 -5.15 44.04 28.64
C ASP A 56 -5.40 44.43 27.18
N ASP A 57 -4.35 44.55 26.36
CA ASP A 57 -4.50 45.01 24.97
C ASP A 57 -3.63 44.18 23.99
N TRP A 58 -4.29 43.78 22.90
CA TRP A 58 -3.62 43.08 21.80
C TRP A 58 -2.88 44.10 20.92
N GLY A 59 -1.56 44.16 21.05
CA GLY A 59 -0.78 45.11 20.27
C GLY A 59 -0.69 44.76 18.79
N VAL A 60 -0.06 43.62 18.47
CA VAL A 60 0.17 43.19 17.10
C VAL A 60 0.04 41.67 17.00
N ILE A 61 -0.72 41.21 16.03
CA ILE A 61 -0.80 39.81 15.62
C ILE A 61 0.03 39.67 14.34
N GLN A 62 1.13 38.90 14.41
CA GLN A 62 1.91 38.55 13.23
C GLN A 62 1.44 37.16 12.76
N VAL A 63 1.07 37.07 11.48
CA VAL A 63 0.73 35.79 10.82
C VAL A 63 1.75 35.53 9.75
N ALA A 64 2.47 34.41 9.85
CA ALA A 64 3.34 33.92 8.81
C ALA A 64 2.70 32.70 8.12
N LEU A 65 2.65 32.73 6.81
CA LEU A 65 2.13 31.65 5.96
C LEU A 65 3.29 31.10 5.13
N THR A 66 3.61 29.83 5.36
CA THR A 66 4.66 29.13 4.60
C THR A 66 4.02 28.03 3.76
N ASP A 67 4.25 28.06 2.44
CA ASP A 67 3.83 26.96 1.57
C ASP A 67 4.69 25.73 1.85
N ILE A 68 4.02 24.65 2.28
CA ILE A 68 4.63 23.36 2.59
C ILE A 68 4.14 22.25 1.65
N THR A 69 3.56 22.61 0.50
CA THR A 69 2.96 21.67 -0.45
C THR A 69 4.00 20.67 -0.96
N GLU A 70 5.18 21.16 -1.36
CA GLU A 70 6.27 20.31 -1.82
C GLU A 70 6.77 19.37 -0.69
N ARG A 71 6.92 19.89 0.53
CA ARG A 71 7.30 19.06 1.69
C ARG A 71 6.28 17.95 1.93
N LYS A 72 5.00 18.26 1.95
CA LYS A 72 3.92 17.27 2.12
C LYS A 72 3.89 16.24 1.00
N PHE A 73 4.08 16.67 -0.24
CA PHE A 73 4.19 15.76 -1.37
C PHE A 73 5.35 14.77 -1.19
N LEU A 74 6.53 15.26 -0.81
CA LEU A 74 7.70 14.42 -0.57
C LEU A 74 7.50 13.48 0.63
N GLU A 75 6.94 13.94 1.74
CA GLU A 75 6.60 13.12 2.91
C GLU A 75 5.65 11.97 2.53
N ASN A 76 4.57 12.28 1.81
CA ASN A 76 3.61 11.29 1.33
C ASN A 76 4.25 10.31 0.33
N HIS A 77 5.11 10.80 -0.55
CA HIS A 77 5.82 9.97 -1.50
C HIS A 77 6.79 9.01 -0.81
N LEU A 78 7.54 9.49 0.19
CA LEU A 78 8.42 8.65 1.01
C LEU A 78 7.62 7.59 1.79
N GLN A 79 6.48 7.94 2.36
CA GLN A 79 5.59 6.98 3.03
C GLN A 79 5.08 5.92 2.05
N TYR A 80 4.69 6.32 0.83
CA TYR A 80 4.27 5.38 -0.21
C TYR A 80 5.42 4.43 -0.59
N LEU A 81 6.61 4.94 -0.87
CA LEU A 81 7.79 4.13 -1.20
C LEU A 81 8.21 3.21 -0.05
N GLY A 82 8.00 3.63 1.20
CA GLY A 82 8.26 2.81 2.39
C GLY A 82 7.37 1.57 2.48
N LYS A 83 6.20 1.58 1.82
CA LYS A 83 5.18 0.51 1.93
C LYS A 83 4.86 -0.21 0.62
N HIS A 84 5.28 0.32 -0.53
CA HIS A 84 4.96 -0.26 -1.84
C HIS A 84 6.21 -0.70 -2.60
N ASP A 85 6.06 -1.74 -3.42
CA ASP A 85 7.04 -2.16 -4.40
C ASP A 85 6.98 -1.24 -5.62
N ILE A 86 8.14 -0.68 -6.01
CA ILE A 86 8.22 0.33 -7.06
C ILE A 86 7.82 -0.24 -8.43
N LEU A 87 8.13 -1.51 -8.68
CA LEU A 87 7.88 -2.16 -9.96
C LEU A 87 6.40 -2.51 -10.15
N THR A 88 5.81 -3.20 -9.18
CA THR A 88 4.45 -3.78 -9.27
C THR A 88 3.38 -2.89 -8.66
N LYS A 89 3.76 -1.86 -7.89
CA LYS A 89 2.86 -0.98 -7.11
C LYS A 89 2.07 -1.67 -6.00
N LEU A 90 2.24 -2.97 -5.83
CA LEU A 90 1.72 -3.73 -4.68
C LEU A 90 2.41 -3.30 -3.40
N TYR A 91 1.91 -3.73 -2.26
CA TYR A 91 2.64 -3.57 -1.01
C TYR A 91 3.98 -4.30 -1.06
N ASN A 92 4.96 -3.79 -0.32
CA ASN A 92 6.28 -4.39 -0.20
C ASN A 92 6.38 -5.30 1.05
N ARG A 93 7.56 -5.90 1.25
CA ARG A 93 7.84 -6.76 2.41
C ARG A 93 7.69 -6.04 3.75
N THR A 94 7.98 -4.74 3.82
CA THR A 94 7.83 -3.96 5.05
C THR A 94 6.36 -3.90 5.47
N PHE A 95 5.48 -3.52 4.54
CA PHE A 95 4.03 -3.51 4.80
C PHE A 95 3.51 -4.90 5.18
N TYR A 96 3.95 -5.95 4.48
CA TYR A 96 3.57 -7.34 4.80
C TYR A 96 3.87 -7.69 6.26
N THR A 97 5.05 -7.34 6.76
CA THR A 97 5.44 -7.58 8.16
C THR A 97 4.59 -6.76 9.14
N GLU A 98 4.34 -5.50 8.84
CA GLU A 98 3.47 -4.62 9.64
C GLU A 98 2.03 -5.16 9.70
N GLU A 99 1.52 -5.68 8.59
CA GLU A 99 0.16 -6.20 8.49
C GLU A 99 -0.02 -7.49 9.31
N ILE A 100 0.96 -8.39 9.30
CA ILE A 100 0.98 -9.58 10.18
C ILE A 100 0.88 -9.14 11.64
N HIS A 101 1.74 -8.22 12.08
CA HIS A 101 1.70 -7.71 13.46
C HIS A 101 0.36 -7.03 13.80
N ARG A 102 -0.26 -6.33 12.83
CA ARG A 102 -1.58 -5.72 13.02
C ARG A 102 -2.65 -6.77 13.24
N ILE A 103 -2.64 -7.83 12.45
CA ILE A 103 -3.59 -8.94 12.55
C ILE A 103 -3.45 -9.63 13.91
N GLU A 104 -2.23 -9.96 14.32
CA GLU A 104 -1.95 -10.59 15.63
C GLU A 104 -2.39 -9.71 16.79
N LYS A 105 -1.97 -8.44 16.80
CA LYS A 105 -2.29 -7.48 17.86
C LYS A 105 -3.79 -7.29 18.05
N ASN A 106 -4.57 -7.32 16.99
CA ASN A 106 -6.02 -7.10 17.03
C ASN A 106 -6.81 -8.42 17.09
N SER A 107 -6.14 -9.58 17.18
CA SER A 107 -6.76 -10.91 17.23
C SER A 107 -7.81 -11.10 16.13
N ILE A 108 -7.47 -10.75 14.89
CA ILE A 108 -8.36 -10.85 13.72
C ILE A 108 -8.29 -12.28 13.19
N TYR A 109 -9.33 -13.09 13.43
CA TYR A 109 -9.42 -14.48 13.00
C TYR A 109 -10.80 -14.79 12.42
N PRO A 110 -10.95 -15.82 11.56
CA PRO A 110 -9.86 -16.61 10.97
C PRO A 110 -8.99 -15.79 10.04
N VAL A 111 -7.76 -16.23 9.82
CA VAL A 111 -6.85 -15.63 8.81
C VAL A 111 -6.51 -16.69 7.79
N SER A 112 -6.56 -16.32 6.55
CA SER A 112 -6.04 -17.14 5.46
C SER A 112 -4.91 -16.41 4.73
N CYS A 113 -4.03 -17.17 4.08
CA CYS A 113 -3.02 -16.61 3.21
C CYS A 113 -2.81 -17.47 1.96
N ILE A 114 -2.40 -16.82 0.88
CA ILE A 114 -2.00 -17.46 -0.37
C ILE A 114 -0.58 -17.00 -0.68
N TYR A 115 0.36 -17.93 -0.75
CA TYR A 115 1.71 -17.71 -1.29
C TYR A 115 1.70 -17.99 -2.79
N LEU A 116 2.34 -17.11 -3.55
CA LEU A 116 2.43 -17.20 -5.00
C LEU A 116 3.88 -16.99 -5.43
N ASP A 117 4.33 -17.81 -6.35
CA ASP A 117 5.68 -17.76 -6.92
C ASP A 117 5.60 -17.94 -8.44
N MET A 118 6.22 -17.00 -9.17
CA MET A 118 6.18 -17.04 -10.64
C MET A 118 7.11 -18.10 -11.19
N ASN A 119 6.54 -19.03 -11.96
CA ASN A 119 7.32 -20.10 -12.59
C ASN A 119 8.12 -19.59 -13.79
N GLY A 120 9.41 -19.91 -13.81
CA GLY A 120 10.26 -19.69 -14.97
C GLY A 120 10.68 -18.24 -15.23
N LEU A 121 10.45 -17.30 -14.31
CA LEU A 121 10.84 -15.89 -14.47
C LEU A 121 12.33 -15.74 -14.75
N LYS A 122 13.19 -16.50 -14.05
CA LYS A 122 14.63 -16.50 -14.30
C LYS A 122 14.96 -16.90 -15.73
N SER A 123 14.37 -17.96 -16.25
CA SER A 123 14.59 -18.42 -17.63
C SER A 123 14.12 -17.38 -18.66
N MET A 124 13.01 -16.67 -18.36
CA MET A 124 12.53 -15.56 -19.19
C MET A 124 13.53 -14.39 -19.20
N ASN A 125 14.06 -14.02 -18.04
CA ASN A 125 15.09 -12.99 -17.93
C ASN A 125 16.36 -13.38 -18.70
N ASP A 126 16.82 -14.61 -18.55
CA ASP A 126 18.02 -15.11 -19.20
C ASP A 126 17.87 -15.18 -20.73
N THR A 127 16.64 -15.40 -21.23
CA THR A 127 16.36 -15.54 -22.67
C THR A 127 16.00 -14.22 -23.35
N TYR A 128 15.21 -13.39 -22.70
CA TYR A 128 14.60 -12.20 -23.31
C TYR A 128 15.01 -10.88 -22.63
N GLY A 129 15.85 -10.95 -21.59
CA GLY A 129 16.31 -9.79 -20.82
C GLY A 129 15.37 -9.41 -19.67
N HIS A 130 15.90 -8.63 -18.73
CA HIS A 130 15.20 -8.20 -17.54
C HIS A 130 13.97 -7.32 -17.82
N ASP A 131 13.99 -6.55 -18.92
CA ASP A 131 12.86 -5.69 -19.29
C ASP A 131 11.56 -6.49 -19.54
N ILE A 132 11.69 -7.68 -20.12
CA ILE A 132 10.53 -8.58 -20.33
C ILE A 132 10.08 -9.19 -19.01
N GLY A 133 11.01 -9.61 -18.15
CA GLY A 133 10.66 -10.07 -16.80
C GLY A 133 9.94 -9.02 -15.98
N ASP A 134 10.39 -7.77 -16.04
CA ASP A 134 9.74 -6.63 -15.38
C ASP A 134 8.32 -6.37 -15.92
N GLN A 135 8.11 -6.50 -17.23
CA GLN A 135 6.77 -6.40 -17.82
C GLN A 135 5.85 -7.51 -17.32
N ILE A 136 6.34 -8.76 -17.24
CA ILE A 136 5.58 -9.90 -16.72
C ILE A 136 5.22 -9.68 -15.24
N LEU A 137 6.18 -9.21 -14.43
CA LEU A 137 5.97 -8.87 -13.02
C LEU A 137 4.92 -7.78 -12.84
N LYS A 138 4.96 -6.70 -13.64
CA LYS A 138 3.95 -5.63 -13.62
C LYS A 138 2.57 -6.16 -13.95
N ARG A 139 2.44 -6.92 -15.03
CA ARG A 139 1.16 -7.54 -15.42
C ARG A 139 0.60 -8.44 -14.33
N PHE A 140 1.46 -9.24 -13.68
CA PHE A 140 1.01 -10.06 -12.56
C PHE A 140 0.59 -9.22 -11.35
N GLY A 141 1.32 -8.13 -11.06
CA GLY A 141 0.92 -7.15 -10.06
C GLY A 141 -0.47 -6.54 -10.32
N ASP A 142 -0.76 -6.20 -11.57
CA ASP A 142 -2.07 -5.67 -11.99
C ASP A 142 -3.17 -6.72 -11.79
N ILE A 143 -2.91 -7.99 -12.15
CA ILE A 143 -3.84 -9.11 -11.91
C ILE A 143 -4.15 -9.26 -10.41
N LEU A 144 -3.12 -9.27 -9.57
CA LEU A 144 -3.27 -9.40 -8.13
C LEU A 144 -4.02 -8.22 -7.51
N SER A 145 -3.75 -7.00 -7.97
CA SER A 145 -4.48 -5.80 -7.56
C SER A 145 -5.97 -5.91 -7.91
N LEU A 146 -6.27 -6.39 -9.13
CA LEU A 146 -7.64 -6.59 -9.60
C LEU A 146 -8.38 -7.66 -8.78
N ALA A 147 -7.68 -8.74 -8.41
CA ALA A 147 -8.27 -9.85 -7.66
C ALA A 147 -8.79 -9.44 -6.28
N ILE A 148 -8.16 -8.45 -5.63
CA ILE A 148 -8.53 -8.01 -4.28
C ILE A 148 -9.42 -6.75 -4.27
N ILE A 149 -9.83 -6.24 -5.43
CA ILE A 149 -10.72 -5.07 -5.49
C ILE A 149 -11.99 -5.34 -4.66
N ASN A 150 -12.39 -4.35 -3.86
CA ASN A 150 -13.54 -4.41 -2.95
C ASN A 150 -13.45 -5.48 -1.85
N THR A 151 -12.25 -5.93 -1.51
CA THR A 151 -11.99 -6.79 -0.35
C THR A 151 -11.21 -6.03 0.73
N THR A 152 -11.10 -6.63 1.92
CA THR A 152 -10.20 -6.16 2.99
C THR A 152 -8.83 -6.83 2.95
N TYR A 153 -8.54 -7.56 1.88
CA TYR A 153 -7.32 -8.32 1.71
C TYR A 153 -6.16 -7.43 1.25
N SER A 154 -4.95 -7.86 1.54
CA SER A 154 -3.76 -7.16 1.09
C SER A 154 -2.87 -8.08 0.26
N VAL A 155 -2.23 -7.51 -0.75
CA VAL A 155 -1.26 -8.19 -1.61
C VAL A 155 0.09 -7.54 -1.48
N SER A 156 1.11 -8.34 -1.21
CA SER A 156 2.48 -7.88 -1.09
C SER A 156 3.42 -8.67 -1.99
N ARG A 157 4.38 -7.98 -2.59
CA ARG A 157 5.56 -8.61 -3.20
C ARG A 157 6.66 -8.68 -2.15
N ILE A 158 7.04 -9.89 -1.77
CA ILE A 158 7.98 -10.15 -0.67
C ILE A 158 9.39 -10.55 -1.14
N GLY A 159 9.53 -10.91 -2.40
CA GLY A 159 10.78 -11.32 -3.05
C GLY A 159 10.79 -10.96 -4.53
N GLY A 160 11.75 -11.46 -5.27
CA GLY A 160 11.89 -11.22 -6.72
C GLY A 160 10.66 -11.65 -7.52
N ASP A 161 10.24 -12.90 -7.35
CA ASP A 161 9.12 -13.58 -8.00
C ASP A 161 8.04 -14.05 -7.02
N GLU A 162 8.15 -13.67 -5.73
CA GLU A 162 7.31 -14.13 -4.64
C GLU A 162 6.30 -13.06 -4.21
N PHE A 163 5.04 -13.49 -4.08
CA PHE A 163 3.92 -12.65 -3.66
C PHE A 163 3.11 -13.34 -2.58
N VAL A 164 2.45 -12.56 -1.73
CA VAL A 164 1.56 -13.08 -0.69
C VAL A 164 0.27 -12.28 -0.66
N ILE A 165 -0.86 -12.98 -0.60
CA ILE A 165 -2.15 -12.40 -0.26
C ILE A 165 -2.45 -12.73 1.19
N LEU A 166 -2.65 -11.72 2.03
CA LEU A 166 -3.17 -11.89 3.38
C LEU A 166 -4.68 -11.60 3.38
N MET A 167 -5.44 -12.50 3.97
CA MET A 167 -6.89 -12.50 3.96
C MET A 167 -7.43 -12.53 5.41
N PRO A 168 -7.42 -11.38 6.11
CA PRO A 168 -7.99 -11.31 7.45
C PRO A 168 -9.50 -11.56 7.42
N SER A 169 -10.03 -12.25 8.43
CA SER A 169 -11.42 -12.66 8.56
C SER A 169 -11.94 -13.54 7.42
N ALA A 170 -11.04 -14.30 6.75
CA ALA A 170 -11.37 -15.19 5.65
C ALA A 170 -11.14 -16.66 6.05
N ASP A 171 -12.08 -17.51 5.69
CA ASP A 171 -12.01 -18.95 5.90
C ASP A 171 -11.52 -19.70 4.64
N ASP A 172 -11.48 -21.04 4.71
CA ASP A 172 -11.04 -21.89 3.60
C ASP A 172 -11.93 -21.74 2.36
N SER A 173 -13.23 -21.52 2.52
CA SER A 173 -14.15 -21.28 1.39
C SER A 173 -13.81 -19.99 0.64
N ASP A 174 -13.41 -18.96 1.35
CA ASP A 174 -13.03 -17.68 0.74
C ASP A 174 -11.71 -17.81 -0.02
N VAL A 175 -10.77 -18.61 0.52
CA VAL A 175 -9.52 -18.93 -0.20
C VAL A 175 -9.81 -19.68 -1.49
N GLN A 176 -10.69 -20.69 -1.47
CA GLN A 176 -11.02 -21.44 -2.70
C GLN A 176 -11.62 -20.53 -3.77
N LYS A 177 -12.52 -19.60 -3.38
CA LYS A 177 -13.08 -18.61 -4.32
C LYS A 177 -11.98 -17.70 -4.89
N MET A 178 -11.05 -17.26 -4.04
CA MET A 178 -9.94 -16.41 -4.46
C MET A 178 -9.00 -17.15 -5.43
N LEU A 179 -8.67 -18.41 -5.17
CA LEU A 179 -7.83 -19.22 -6.06
C LEU A 179 -8.47 -19.37 -7.45
N ILE A 180 -9.75 -19.72 -7.51
CA ILE A 180 -10.50 -19.82 -8.78
C ILE A 180 -10.52 -18.48 -9.52
N HIS A 181 -10.71 -17.39 -8.79
CA HIS A 181 -10.70 -16.04 -9.34
C HIS A 181 -9.33 -15.67 -9.93
N LEU A 182 -8.25 -15.93 -9.21
CA LEU A 182 -6.88 -15.72 -9.67
C LEU A 182 -6.55 -16.55 -10.91
N GLU A 183 -6.88 -17.83 -10.92
CA GLU A 183 -6.69 -18.71 -12.08
C GLU A 183 -7.42 -18.18 -13.32
N THR A 184 -8.65 -17.70 -13.13
CA THR A 184 -9.45 -17.09 -14.21
C THR A 184 -8.79 -15.82 -14.74
N LEU A 185 -8.34 -14.91 -13.87
CA LEU A 185 -7.68 -13.66 -14.28
C LEU A 185 -6.36 -13.93 -15.02
N VAL A 186 -5.55 -14.86 -14.51
CA VAL A 186 -4.31 -15.28 -15.18
C VAL A 186 -4.60 -15.91 -16.53
N TYR A 187 -5.62 -16.77 -16.64
CA TYR A 187 -6.04 -17.35 -17.91
C TYR A 187 -6.43 -16.27 -18.90
N LEU A 188 -7.27 -15.33 -18.52
CA LEU A 188 -7.73 -14.24 -19.38
C LEU A 188 -6.59 -13.32 -19.85
N ASP A 189 -5.62 -13.05 -18.98
CA ASP A 189 -4.43 -12.29 -19.34
C ASP A 189 -3.57 -13.05 -20.34
N ASN A 190 -3.36 -14.35 -20.12
CA ASN A 190 -2.59 -15.21 -21.00
C ASN A 190 -3.20 -15.34 -22.40
N GLN A 191 -4.54 -15.29 -22.54
CA GLN A 191 -5.19 -15.26 -23.86
C GLN A 191 -4.83 -14.00 -24.67
N LYS A 192 -4.55 -12.89 -24.00
CA LYS A 192 -4.15 -11.62 -24.62
C LYS A 192 -2.63 -11.54 -24.86
N ASN A 193 -1.84 -12.31 -24.13
CA ASN A 193 -0.39 -12.23 -24.07
C ASN A 193 0.29 -13.58 -24.35
N LEU A 194 -0.01 -14.18 -25.50
CA LEU A 194 0.42 -15.54 -25.89
C LEU A 194 1.94 -15.73 -25.91
N ASN A 195 2.71 -14.68 -26.22
CA ASN A 195 4.19 -14.78 -26.32
C ASN A 195 4.87 -14.91 -24.96
N PHE A 196 4.27 -14.34 -23.92
CA PHE A 196 4.83 -14.30 -22.56
C PHE A 196 3.74 -14.65 -21.54
N PRO A 197 3.30 -15.91 -21.50
CA PRO A 197 2.25 -16.33 -20.57
C PRO A 197 2.78 -16.32 -19.13
N ILE A 198 1.91 -15.90 -18.22
CA ILE A 198 2.15 -15.97 -16.77
C ILE A 198 1.85 -17.40 -16.31
N SER A 199 2.77 -17.99 -15.55
CA SER A 199 2.59 -19.25 -14.83
C SER A 199 2.99 -19.04 -13.37
N VAL A 200 2.14 -19.49 -12.45
CA VAL A 200 2.31 -19.23 -11.01
C VAL A 200 2.09 -20.54 -10.23
N ALA A 201 3.00 -20.84 -9.33
CA ALA A 201 2.77 -21.83 -8.29
C ALA A 201 2.06 -21.16 -7.11
N MET A 202 0.98 -21.76 -6.63
CA MET A 202 0.17 -21.25 -5.52
C MET A 202 0.13 -22.24 -4.39
N GLY A 203 0.24 -21.77 -3.16
CA GLY A 203 0.01 -22.51 -1.95
C GLY A 203 -0.79 -21.68 -0.97
N TYR A 204 -1.65 -22.29 -0.20
CA TYR A 204 -2.50 -21.58 0.73
C TYR A 204 -2.65 -22.31 2.06
N SER A 205 -3.03 -21.59 3.06
CA SER A 205 -3.53 -22.17 4.32
C SER A 205 -4.47 -21.18 5.02
N THR A 206 -5.30 -21.76 5.91
CA THR A 206 -6.19 -21.03 6.83
C THR A 206 -5.79 -21.36 8.26
N THR A 207 -5.87 -20.40 9.19
CA THR A 207 -5.56 -20.62 10.61
C THR A 207 -6.41 -21.75 11.18
N GLN A 208 -5.75 -22.64 11.92
CA GLN A 208 -6.40 -23.64 12.75
C GLN A 208 -6.50 -23.12 14.21
N ASN A 209 -7.26 -23.81 15.06
CA ASN A 209 -7.40 -23.45 16.47
C ASN A 209 -6.01 -23.31 17.14
N ASP A 210 -5.80 -22.19 17.85
CA ASP A 210 -4.57 -21.87 18.60
C ASP A 210 -3.27 -21.81 17.77
N GLU A 211 -3.37 -21.71 16.45
CA GLU A 211 -2.22 -21.62 15.56
C GLU A 211 -1.68 -20.19 15.49
N SER A 212 -0.35 -20.05 15.52
CA SER A 212 0.31 -18.77 15.25
C SER A 212 0.22 -18.40 13.76
N ILE A 213 0.24 -17.10 13.46
CA ILE A 213 0.28 -16.66 12.05
C ILE A 213 1.57 -17.13 11.37
N GLU A 214 2.68 -17.24 12.11
CA GLU A 214 3.93 -17.77 11.59
C GLU A 214 3.81 -19.21 11.09
N ASP A 215 3.09 -20.08 11.82
CA ASP A 215 2.88 -21.47 11.40
C ASP A 215 1.91 -21.58 10.24
N LEU A 216 0.86 -20.75 10.21
CA LEU A 216 -0.02 -20.56 9.05
C LEU A 216 0.79 -20.25 7.79
N LEU A 217 1.67 -19.24 7.86
CA LEU A 217 2.48 -18.79 6.73
C LEU A 217 3.45 -19.89 6.25
N LYS A 218 4.10 -20.61 7.17
CA LYS A 218 4.96 -21.75 6.86
C LYS A 218 4.21 -22.87 6.11
N ARG A 219 2.97 -23.17 6.50
CA ARG A 219 2.16 -24.19 5.81
C ARG A 219 1.79 -23.79 4.40
N ALA A 220 1.42 -22.52 4.20
CA ALA A 220 1.11 -22.00 2.87
C ALA A 220 2.34 -22.02 1.95
N ASP A 221 3.50 -21.59 2.44
CA ASP A 221 4.77 -21.63 1.71
C ASP A 221 5.16 -23.08 1.32
N GLN A 222 5.07 -24.02 2.26
CA GLN A 222 5.33 -25.43 1.99
C GLN A 222 4.41 -25.99 0.90
N THR A 223 3.14 -25.62 0.92
CA THR A 223 2.17 -26.04 -0.11
C THR A 223 2.52 -25.46 -1.48
N MET A 224 2.90 -24.19 -1.52
CA MET A 224 3.37 -23.51 -2.74
C MET A 224 4.62 -24.22 -3.30
N TYR A 225 5.60 -24.51 -2.44
CA TYR A 225 6.83 -25.19 -2.85
C TYR A 225 6.59 -26.58 -3.45
N VAL A 226 5.66 -27.35 -2.88
CA VAL A 226 5.24 -28.65 -3.45
C VAL A 226 4.66 -28.46 -4.86
N ASN A 227 3.81 -27.45 -5.06
CA ASN A 227 3.22 -27.17 -6.36
C ASN A 227 4.25 -26.66 -7.38
N LYS A 228 5.21 -25.84 -6.94
CA LYS A 228 6.34 -25.39 -7.76
C LYS A 228 7.19 -26.58 -8.26
N ASN A 229 7.49 -27.54 -7.39
CA ASN A 229 8.24 -28.75 -7.76
C ASN A 229 7.49 -29.63 -8.77
N LYS A 230 6.17 -29.78 -8.65
CA LYS A 230 5.34 -30.49 -9.63
C LYS A 230 5.40 -29.82 -11.01
N TYR A 231 5.36 -28.50 -11.07
CA TYR A 231 5.48 -27.75 -12.31
C TYR A 231 6.83 -28.05 -13.01
N TYR A 232 7.95 -27.98 -12.30
CA TYR A 232 9.26 -28.25 -12.89
C TYR A 232 9.43 -29.72 -13.30
N ALA A 233 8.94 -30.68 -12.52
CA ALA A 233 8.99 -32.08 -12.87
C ALA A 233 8.22 -32.40 -14.16
N SER A 234 7.03 -31.78 -14.35
CA SER A 234 6.21 -31.97 -15.56
C SER A 234 6.83 -31.29 -16.81
N ASN A 235 7.56 -30.19 -16.63
CA ASN A 235 8.19 -29.48 -17.74
C ASN A 235 9.61 -29.98 -18.09
N SER A 236 10.28 -30.65 -17.18
CA SER A 236 11.59 -31.33 -17.48
C SER A 236 11.40 -32.44 -18.50
N ASN A 237 10.27 -33.15 -18.49
CA ASN A 237 9.95 -34.23 -19.43
C ASN A 237 9.55 -33.73 -20.83
N ARG A 238 9.36 -32.42 -21.08
CA ARG A 238 9.02 -31.85 -22.40
C ARG A 238 10.23 -31.34 -23.17
N ARG A 239 11.44 -31.46 -22.62
CA ARG A 239 12.73 -31.03 -23.25
C ARG A 239 13.54 -32.21 -23.87
N HIS A 240 12.91 -33.35 -24.09
CA HIS A 240 13.49 -34.49 -24.80
C HIS A 240 12.69 -34.84 -26.06
#